data_2acfbf1ea77c8414555c6bcacfae05d2
#
_entry.id   2acfbf1ea77c8414555c6bcacfae05d2
#
_cell.length_a   1.000
_cell.length_b   1.000
_cell.length_c   1.000
_cell.angle_alpha   90.00
_cell.angle_beta   90.00
_cell.angle_gamma   90.00
#
_symmetry.space_group_name_H-M   'P 1'
#
loop_
_entity.id
_entity.type
_entity.pdbx_description
1 polymer ?
#
loop_
_entity_poly.entity_id
_entity_poly.type
_entity_poly.pdbx_seq_one_letter_code
_entity_poly.pdbx_strand_id
1 'polypeptide(L)'
;MAITFDKALGIHEHALQARVQRAEVLANNLANADTPGYKARDIDFRAMMEKAQESVSGLQMATTHQGHMDTSSPGSDGELLYRNPHQPSVDGNTVDAQEEQSRFMRNAMDYQASFQFLSSKFSGLTKALKGE
;
A
#
# COMPACT_ATOMS: atom_id res chain seq x y z
N MET A 1 9.70 -28.02 -4.79
CA MET A 1 9.11 -26.67 -4.77
C MET A 1 10.21 -25.68 -4.44
N ALA A 2 10.53 -24.76 -5.36
CA ALA A 2 11.55 -23.74 -5.09
C ALA A 2 10.98 -22.69 -4.13
N ILE A 3 11.72 -22.38 -3.08
CA ILE A 3 11.40 -21.26 -2.18
C ILE A 3 11.85 -20.00 -2.92
N THR A 4 10.89 -19.15 -3.31
CA THR A 4 11.17 -17.83 -3.88
C THR A 4 11.27 -16.79 -2.76
N PHE A 5 12.00 -15.70 -2.99
CA PHE A 5 12.10 -14.60 -2.03
C PHE A 5 10.73 -14.02 -1.69
N ASP A 6 9.84 -13.90 -2.66
CA ASP A 6 8.47 -13.42 -2.44
C ASP A 6 7.70 -14.27 -1.42
N LYS A 7 7.86 -15.61 -1.48
CA LYS A 7 7.26 -16.50 -0.46
C LYS A 7 7.94 -16.38 0.90
N ALA A 8 9.25 -16.12 0.92
CA ALA A 8 10.01 -16.00 2.17
C ALA A 8 9.73 -14.66 2.89
N LEU A 9 9.61 -13.56 2.14
CA LEU A 9 9.29 -12.24 2.67
C LEU A 9 7.78 -12.06 2.89
N GLY A 10 6.98 -12.75 2.09
CA GLY A 10 5.52 -12.75 2.20
C GLY A 10 4.93 -11.36 2.02
N ILE A 11 3.94 -11.04 2.84
CA ILE A 11 3.14 -9.82 2.76
C ILE A 11 3.91 -8.54 3.17
N HIS A 12 5.07 -8.67 3.83
CA HIS A 12 5.78 -7.52 4.41
C HIS A 12 6.31 -6.53 3.36
N GLU A 13 6.74 -7.02 2.19
CA GLU A 13 7.16 -6.18 1.08
C GLU A 13 5.99 -5.37 0.53
N HIS A 14 4.87 -6.02 0.27
CA HIS A 14 3.66 -5.36 -0.21
C HIS A 14 3.12 -4.33 0.79
N ALA A 15 3.20 -4.63 2.09
CA ALA A 15 2.82 -3.68 3.12
C ALA A 15 3.67 -2.41 3.09
N LEU A 16 4.96 -2.54 2.86
CA LEU A 16 5.88 -1.42 2.79
C LEU A 16 5.62 -0.55 1.56
N GLN A 17 5.43 -1.18 0.39
CA GLN A 17 5.07 -0.48 -0.85
C GLN A 17 3.72 0.26 -0.72
N ALA A 18 2.71 -0.38 -0.13
CA ALA A 18 1.41 0.24 0.12
C ALA A 18 1.52 1.47 1.03
N ARG A 19 2.39 1.44 2.05
CA ARG A 19 2.64 2.58 2.92
C ARG A 19 3.33 3.74 2.19
N VAL A 20 4.25 3.45 1.27
CA VAL A 20 4.90 4.48 0.43
C VAL A 20 3.87 5.14 -0.48
N GLN A 21 3.09 4.36 -1.22
CA GLN A 21 2.03 4.89 -2.09
C GLN A 21 1.02 5.74 -1.31
N ARG A 22 0.63 5.30 -0.11
CA ARG A 22 -0.26 6.08 0.73
C ARG A 22 0.38 7.39 1.19
N ALA A 23 1.68 7.39 1.51
CA ALA A 23 2.39 8.62 1.87
C ALA A 23 2.37 9.64 0.74
N GLU A 24 2.54 9.21 -0.52
CA GLU A 24 2.46 10.07 -1.70
C GLU A 24 1.06 10.69 -1.86
N VAL A 25 0.00 9.90 -1.68
CA VAL A 25 -1.37 10.41 -1.76
C VAL A 25 -1.67 11.42 -0.66
N LEU A 26 -1.25 11.14 0.59
CA LEU A 26 -1.44 12.06 1.71
C LEU A 26 -0.62 13.35 1.54
N ALA A 27 0.60 13.26 0.99
CA ALA A 27 1.41 14.43 0.65
C ALA A 27 0.76 15.28 -0.46
N ASN A 28 0.18 14.64 -1.47
CA ASN A 28 -0.57 15.32 -2.52
C ASN A 28 -1.82 16.02 -1.97
N ASN A 29 -2.56 15.40 -1.04
CA ASN A 29 -3.69 16.06 -0.37
C ASN A 29 -3.21 17.30 0.38
N LEU A 30 -2.12 17.17 1.14
CA LEU A 30 -1.58 18.28 1.94
C LEU A 30 -1.09 19.44 1.06
N ALA A 31 -0.43 19.14 -0.06
CA ALA A 31 0.01 20.14 -1.02
C ALA A 31 -1.16 20.92 -1.67
N ASN A 32 -2.35 20.30 -1.72
CA ASN A 32 -3.56 20.88 -2.30
C ASN A 32 -4.57 21.34 -1.24
N ALA A 33 -4.15 21.51 0.01
CA ALA A 33 -5.04 21.92 1.09
C ALA A 33 -5.73 23.29 0.82
N ASP A 34 -5.05 24.18 0.10
CA ASP A 34 -5.57 25.51 -0.26
C ASP A 34 -6.06 25.59 -1.73
N THR A 35 -6.14 24.45 -2.43
CA THR A 35 -6.60 24.43 -3.82
C THR A 35 -8.13 24.35 -3.87
N PRO A 36 -8.86 25.35 -4.41
CA PRO A 36 -10.31 25.33 -4.49
C PRO A 36 -10.81 24.10 -5.27
N GLY A 37 -11.86 23.46 -4.77
CA GLY A 37 -12.51 22.32 -5.42
C GLY A 37 -11.74 21.01 -5.38
N TYR A 38 -10.56 20.95 -4.74
CA TYR A 38 -9.78 19.73 -4.63
C TYR A 38 -10.50 18.68 -3.77
N LYS A 39 -10.44 17.43 -4.22
CA LYS A 39 -11.06 16.30 -3.53
C LYS A 39 -9.98 15.41 -2.93
N ALA A 40 -9.96 15.30 -1.61
CA ALA A 40 -9.04 14.43 -0.87
C ALA A 40 -9.21 12.97 -1.29
N ARG A 41 -8.08 12.29 -1.49
CA ARG A 41 -8.03 10.88 -1.85
C ARG A 41 -7.32 10.09 -0.76
N ASP A 42 -7.61 8.82 -0.66
CA ASP A 42 -6.85 7.87 0.17
C ASP A 42 -6.83 6.51 -0.52
N ILE A 43 -5.94 5.66 -0.05
CA ILE A 43 -5.82 4.27 -0.49
C ILE A 43 -6.37 3.37 0.61
N ASP A 44 -7.22 2.41 0.25
CA ASP A 44 -7.63 1.38 1.18
C ASP A 44 -6.50 0.35 1.35
N PHE A 45 -5.72 0.55 2.42
CA PHE A 45 -4.61 -0.33 2.77
C PHE A 45 -5.08 -1.78 2.99
N ARG A 46 -6.26 -1.96 3.59
CA ARG A 46 -6.78 -3.30 3.87
C ARG A 46 -7.10 -4.06 2.58
N ALA A 47 -7.79 -3.42 1.65
CA ALA A 47 -8.11 -4.00 0.35
C ALA A 47 -6.84 -4.33 -0.45
N MET A 48 -5.81 -3.47 -0.39
CA MET A 48 -4.50 -3.76 -1.00
C MET A 48 -3.85 -5.00 -0.40
N MET A 49 -3.87 -5.14 0.92
CA MET A 49 -3.27 -6.29 1.59
C MET A 49 -4.03 -7.59 1.32
N GLU A 50 -5.35 -7.54 1.23
CA GLU A 50 -6.19 -8.69 0.85
C GLU A 50 -5.84 -9.14 -0.58
N LYS A 51 -5.76 -8.22 -1.56
CA LYS A 51 -5.32 -8.52 -2.94
C LYS A 51 -3.90 -9.10 -2.99
N ALA A 52 -2.97 -8.52 -2.23
CA ALA A 52 -1.59 -9.03 -2.17
C ALA A 52 -1.54 -10.45 -1.60
N GLN A 53 -2.35 -10.77 -0.60
CA GLN A 53 -2.42 -12.11 -0.03
C GLN A 53 -3.04 -13.11 -1.00
N GLU A 54 -4.05 -12.71 -1.76
CA GLU A 54 -4.64 -13.54 -2.82
C GLU A 54 -3.63 -13.83 -3.93
N SER A 55 -2.83 -12.85 -4.34
CA SER A 55 -1.79 -13.04 -5.37
C SER A 55 -0.69 -14.02 -4.93
N VAL A 56 -0.34 -14.04 -3.66
CA VAL A 56 0.65 -14.98 -3.09
C VAL A 56 0.09 -16.38 -2.95
N SER A 57 -1.20 -16.53 -2.69
CA SER A 57 -1.88 -17.83 -2.47
C SER A 57 -2.66 -18.33 -3.69
N GLY A 58 -2.93 -17.48 -4.65
CA GLY A 58 -3.76 -17.78 -5.81
C GLY A 58 -3.10 -18.69 -6.84
N LEU A 59 -3.92 -19.53 -7.47
CA LEU A 59 -3.52 -20.26 -8.67
C LEU A 59 -3.40 -19.26 -9.82
N GLN A 60 -2.19 -19.00 -10.28
CA GLN A 60 -1.98 -18.25 -11.51
C GLN A 60 -2.49 -19.08 -12.70
N MET A 61 -3.48 -18.56 -13.41
CA MET A 61 -3.92 -19.15 -14.67
C MET A 61 -2.83 -18.93 -15.73
N ALA A 62 -2.33 -20.01 -16.31
CA ALA A 62 -1.39 -19.91 -17.42
C ALA A 62 -2.14 -19.45 -18.68
N THR A 63 -1.73 -18.33 -19.24
CA THR A 63 -2.17 -17.88 -20.57
C THR A 63 -1.48 -18.73 -21.62
N THR A 64 -2.20 -19.62 -22.27
CA THR A 64 -1.65 -20.54 -23.27
C THR A 64 -1.68 -19.99 -24.69
N HIS A 65 -2.26 -18.82 -24.91
CA HIS A 65 -2.38 -18.17 -26.21
C HIS A 65 -2.19 -16.66 -26.11
N GLN A 66 -1.53 -16.06 -27.11
CA GLN A 66 -1.25 -14.59 -27.15
C GLN A 66 -2.52 -13.70 -27.12
N GLY A 67 -3.68 -14.24 -27.44
CA GLY A 67 -4.96 -13.53 -27.36
C GLY A 67 -5.69 -13.67 -26.03
N HIS A 68 -5.14 -14.39 -25.06
CA HIS A 68 -5.73 -14.50 -23.73
C HIS A 68 -5.42 -13.23 -22.93
N MET A 69 -6.43 -12.61 -22.35
CA MET A 69 -6.25 -11.54 -21.39
C MET A 69 -5.62 -12.12 -20.13
N ASP A 70 -4.48 -11.58 -19.73
CA ASP A 70 -3.87 -11.90 -18.45
C ASP A 70 -4.70 -11.24 -17.34
N THR A 71 -5.34 -12.07 -16.52
CA THR A 71 -6.08 -11.61 -15.33
C THR A 71 -5.16 -11.38 -14.13
N SER A 72 -3.90 -11.75 -14.27
CA SER A 72 -2.86 -11.59 -13.24
C SER A 72 -2.11 -10.26 -13.35
N SER A 73 -2.70 -9.23 -13.98
CA SER A 73 -2.11 -7.89 -13.92
C SER A 73 -1.91 -7.52 -12.46
N PRO A 74 -0.67 -7.44 -12.00
CA PRO A 74 -0.38 -6.88 -10.70
C PRO A 74 -0.53 -5.37 -10.80
N GLY A 75 -1.76 -4.91 -10.91
CA GLY A 75 -2.10 -3.55 -10.58
C GLY A 75 -1.93 -3.42 -9.07
N SER A 76 -0.69 -3.30 -8.63
CA SER A 76 -0.36 -2.97 -7.24
C SER A 76 -0.76 -1.53 -6.90
N ASP A 77 -1.31 -0.81 -7.86
CA ASP A 77 -1.81 0.52 -7.64
C ASP A 77 -3.11 0.41 -6.83
N GLY A 78 -3.01 0.78 -5.57
CA GLY A 78 -4.18 0.85 -4.70
C GLY A 78 -5.24 1.73 -5.35
N GLU A 79 -6.47 1.25 -5.37
CA GLU A 79 -7.59 2.03 -5.85
C GLU A 79 -7.70 3.32 -5.04
N LEU A 80 -7.60 4.47 -5.74
CA LEU A 80 -7.75 5.78 -5.12
C LEU A 80 -9.22 6.05 -4.85
N LEU A 81 -9.56 6.08 -3.58
CA LEU A 81 -10.91 6.36 -3.13
C LEU A 81 -11.04 7.82 -2.70
N TYR A 82 -12.11 8.48 -3.11
CA TYR A 82 -12.43 9.81 -2.63
C TYR A 82 -12.93 9.75 -1.20
N ARG A 83 -12.48 10.69 -0.40
CA ARG A 83 -12.84 10.76 1.01
C ARG A 83 -14.04 11.70 1.22
N ASN A 84 -14.97 11.30 2.09
CA ASN A 84 -16.04 12.17 2.53
C ASN A 84 -15.47 13.21 3.51
N PRO A 85 -15.72 14.51 3.30
CA PRO A 85 -15.25 15.56 4.20
C PRO A 85 -15.99 15.48 5.54
N HIS A 86 -15.29 15.82 6.64
CA HIS A 86 -15.92 15.98 7.95
C HIS A 86 -16.85 17.19 7.99
N GLN A 87 -16.45 18.26 7.31
CA GLN A 87 -17.26 19.48 7.16
C GLN A 87 -17.23 19.93 5.70
N PRO A 88 -18.38 20.37 5.16
CA PRO A 88 -18.41 20.95 3.83
C PRO A 88 -17.66 22.29 3.84
N SER A 89 -16.74 22.47 2.92
CA SER A 89 -16.03 23.72 2.70
C SER A 89 -16.75 24.57 1.66
N VAL A 90 -16.70 25.91 1.82
CA VAL A 90 -17.35 26.87 0.90
C VAL A 90 -16.70 26.83 -0.49
N ASP A 91 -15.42 26.56 -0.56
CA ASP A 91 -14.63 26.44 -1.80
C ASP A 91 -14.70 25.05 -2.44
N GLY A 92 -15.43 24.11 -1.81
CA GLY A 92 -15.59 22.72 -2.28
C GLY A 92 -14.35 21.85 -2.09
N ASN A 93 -13.30 22.33 -1.40
CA ASN A 93 -12.16 21.52 -1.00
C ASN A 93 -12.57 20.56 0.13
N THR A 94 -12.10 19.31 0.07
CA THR A 94 -12.41 18.28 1.09
C THR A 94 -11.19 17.91 1.93
N VAL A 95 -10.09 18.66 1.81
CA VAL A 95 -8.86 18.44 2.58
C VAL A 95 -8.94 19.21 3.89
N ASP A 96 -8.72 18.51 5.00
CA ASP A 96 -8.43 19.12 6.31
C ASP A 96 -6.95 18.95 6.59
N ALA A 97 -6.20 20.06 6.59
CA ALA A 97 -4.74 20.05 6.72
C ALA A 97 -4.27 19.42 8.04
N GLN A 98 -4.99 19.63 9.15
CA GLN A 98 -4.61 19.08 10.46
C GLN A 98 -4.82 17.55 10.47
N GLU A 99 -5.94 17.11 9.91
CA GLU A 99 -6.23 15.69 9.78
C GLU A 99 -5.24 15.00 8.83
N GLU A 100 -4.91 15.60 7.68
CA GLU A 100 -3.93 15.05 6.75
C GLU A 100 -2.53 14.94 7.35
N GLN A 101 -2.09 15.94 8.12
CA GLN A 101 -0.82 15.87 8.84
C GLN A 101 -0.81 14.73 9.86
N SER A 102 -1.88 14.58 10.61
CA SER A 102 -2.03 13.49 11.58
C SER A 102 -1.98 12.12 10.91
N ARG A 103 -2.67 11.96 9.77
CA ARG A 103 -2.68 10.73 8.97
C ARG A 103 -1.31 10.45 8.35
N PHE A 104 -0.63 11.49 7.88
CA PHE A 104 0.72 11.35 7.34
C PHE A 104 1.72 10.88 8.40
N MET A 105 1.68 11.48 9.60
CA MET A 105 2.53 11.05 10.72
C MET A 105 2.22 9.62 11.16
N ARG A 106 0.93 9.26 11.21
CA ARG A 106 0.53 7.88 11.55
C ARG A 106 1.03 6.89 10.50
N ASN A 107 0.91 7.23 9.21
CA ASN A 107 1.42 6.38 8.13
C ASN A 107 2.95 6.23 8.21
N ALA A 108 3.68 7.28 8.61
CA ALA A 108 5.13 7.21 8.81
C ALA A 108 5.52 6.26 9.96
N MET A 109 4.77 6.27 11.07
CA MET A 109 4.98 5.31 12.17
C MET A 109 4.66 3.87 11.72
N ASP A 110 3.57 3.69 11.00
CA ASP A 110 3.19 2.39 10.45
C ASP A 110 4.22 1.87 9.43
N TYR A 111 4.82 2.78 8.65
CA TYR A 111 5.92 2.45 7.73
C TYR A 111 7.13 1.95 8.51
N GLN A 112 7.54 2.63 9.58
CA GLN A 112 8.67 2.20 10.41
C GLN A 112 8.42 0.82 11.03
N ALA A 113 7.20 0.56 11.52
CA ALA A 113 6.82 -0.75 12.04
C ALA A 113 6.92 -1.84 10.95
N SER A 114 6.38 -1.58 9.75
CA SER A 114 6.45 -2.51 8.62
C SER A 114 7.90 -2.79 8.20
N PHE A 115 8.74 -1.76 8.19
CA PHE A 115 10.17 -1.89 7.91
C PHE A 115 10.88 -2.75 8.97
N GLN A 116 10.55 -2.57 10.25
CA GLN A 116 11.13 -3.38 11.32
C GLN A 116 10.71 -4.84 11.23
N PHE A 117 9.47 -5.14 10.86
CA PHE A 117 9.02 -6.51 10.61
C PHE A 117 9.78 -7.14 9.44
N LEU A 118 9.95 -6.42 8.34
CA LEU A 118 10.72 -6.90 7.20
C LEU A 118 12.18 -7.18 7.58
N SER A 119 12.83 -6.25 8.28
CA SER A 119 14.20 -6.41 8.78
C SER A 119 14.33 -7.62 9.72
N SER A 120 13.36 -7.84 10.58
CA SER A 120 13.33 -9.01 11.48
C SER A 120 13.20 -10.32 10.70
N LYS A 121 12.43 -10.33 9.60
CA LYS A 121 12.36 -11.49 8.70
C LYS A 121 13.71 -11.79 8.05
N PHE A 122 14.40 -10.79 7.53
CA PHE A 122 15.74 -10.96 6.96
C PHE A 122 16.75 -11.49 7.99
N SER A 123 16.74 -10.90 9.20
CA SER A 123 17.61 -11.36 10.29
C SER A 123 17.31 -12.81 10.68
N GLY A 124 16.03 -13.18 10.77
CA GLY A 124 15.64 -14.56 11.07
C GLY A 124 16.08 -15.55 10.01
N LEU A 125 15.90 -15.22 8.71
CA LEU A 125 16.37 -16.06 7.61
C LEU A 125 17.91 -16.19 7.62
N THR A 126 18.62 -15.09 7.88
CA THR A 126 20.10 -15.11 7.95
C THR A 126 20.59 -15.98 9.09
N LYS A 127 19.98 -15.90 10.27
CA LYS A 127 20.29 -16.76 11.43
C LYS A 127 20.01 -18.23 11.13
N ALA A 128 18.86 -18.53 10.54
CA ALA A 128 18.52 -19.90 10.15
C ALA A 128 19.52 -20.51 9.16
N LEU A 129 20.04 -19.71 8.21
CA LEU A 129 21.05 -20.17 7.25
C LEU A 129 22.42 -20.35 7.88
N LYS A 130 22.77 -19.53 8.88
CA LYS A 130 24.06 -19.64 9.58
C LYS A 130 24.07 -20.71 10.68
N GLY A 131 22.89 -21.17 11.11
CA GLY A 131 22.77 -22.16 12.18
C GLY A 131 22.96 -21.58 13.59
N GLU A 132 22.71 -20.26 13.75
CA GLU A 132 22.78 -19.56 15.03
C GLU A 132 21.38 -19.37 15.63
#